data_a352fe751e12cef65f791ad42a7cdb88
#
_entry.id   a352fe751e12cef65f791ad42a7cdb88
#
_cell.length_a   1.000
_cell.length_b   1.000
_cell.length_c   1.000
_cell.angle_alpha   90.00
_cell.angle_beta   90.00
_cell.angle_gamma   90.00
#
_symmetry.space_group_name_H-M   'P 1'
#
loop_
_entity.id
_entity.type
_entity.pdbx_description
1 polymer ?
#
loop_
_entity_poly.entity_id
_entity_poly.type
_entity_poly.pdbx_seq_one_letter_code
_entity_poly.pdbx_strand_id
1 'polypeptide(L)'
;LYLASREVLREQWIRAKYERKEFSGEGKKWTYEEGTRDGMLMKRGRDNGQFLNRRFVLSEREGTLKYFTKYDAKEPKAVIKVDSINAAFQPEKIGNPNGLQITYLKDYSTRNIFLYHDNGKEIVDWFNSIRAIQLHYLKVAFPGANDAELMPKLTRNFLKEGYMEKTGPRHTEGFKKRWFTLDHRRLMYYKDPLDAFAKGEAFLGHQDHGYSASPGLPAGTHCNGAWQHGITIVTPERSFLFTCETEVEQQDWLKHFNDVISIQMSPQEYSMEAMFRHKH
;
A
#
# COMPACT_ATOMS: atom_id res chain seq x y z
N LEU A 1 1.66 -18.25 -2.28
CA LEU A 1 1.56 -17.50 -1.01
C LEU A 1 0.61 -16.29 -1.13
N TYR A 2 0.65 -15.56 -2.23
CA TYR A 2 -0.24 -14.40 -2.46
C TYR A 2 -1.71 -14.79 -2.64
N LEU A 3 -1.98 -15.95 -3.24
CA LEU A 3 -3.32 -16.48 -3.47
C LEU A 3 -4.00 -16.98 -2.19
N ALA A 4 -3.22 -17.37 -1.17
CA ALA A 4 -3.76 -17.90 0.08
C ALA A 4 -4.37 -16.85 1.02
N SER A 5 -4.04 -15.57 0.82
CA SER A 5 -4.38 -14.50 1.75
C SER A 5 -5.66 -13.72 1.43
N ARG A 6 -6.25 -13.92 0.22
CA ARG A 6 -7.43 -13.13 -0.21
C ARG A 6 -8.44 -14.02 -0.93
N GLU A 7 -9.64 -14.01 -0.41
CA GLU A 7 -10.73 -14.90 -0.86
C GLU A 7 -11.09 -14.71 -2.33
N VAL A 8 -11.23 -13.47 -2.80
CA VAL A 8 -11.56 -13.18 -4.20
C VAL A 8 -10.49 -13.67 -5.18
N LEU A 9 -9.21 -13.54 -4.84
CA LEU A 9 -8.11 -14.06 -5.68
C LEU A 9 -8.15 -15.58 -5.75
N ARG A 10 -8.35 -16.23 -4.60
CA ARG A 10 -8.43 -17.70 -4.54
C ARG A 10 -9.64 -18.22 -5.30
N GLU A 11 -10.80 -17.60 -5.12
CA GLU A 11 -12.03 -17.96 -5.84
C GLU A 11 -11.83 -17.82 -7.35
N GLN A 12 -11.34 -16.67 -7.82
CA GLN A 12 -11.15 -16.46 -9.25
C GLN A 12 -10.08 -17.38 -9.86
N TRP A 13 -9.05 -17.74 -9.11
CA TRP A 13 -8.07 -18.72 -9.54
C TRP A 13 -8.70 -20.12 -9.70
N ILE A 14 -9.55 -20.55 -8.74
CA ILE A 14 -10.27 -21.82 -8.81
C ILE A 14 -11.19 -21.82 -10.04
N ARG A 15 -11.97 -20.76 -10.24
CA ARG A 15 -12.86 -20.64 -11.41
C ARG A 15 -12.09 -20.61 -12.73
N ALA A 16 -10.95 -19.93 -12.79
CA ALA A 16 -10.08 -19.92 -13.96
C ALA A 16 -9.59 -21.32 -14.29
N LYS A 17 -9.19 -22.09 -13.27
CA LYS A 17 -8.65 -23.43 -13.44
C LYS A 17 -9.71 -24.47 -13.82
N TYR A 18 -10.84 -24.49 -13.11
CA TYR A 18 -11.81 -25.59 -13.21
C TYR A 18 -13.05 -25.26 -14.05
N GLU A 19 -13.53 -24.04 -14.02
CA GLU A 19 -14.71 -23.63 -14.79
C GLU A 19 -14.35 -23.11 -16.18
N ARG A 20 -13.44 -22.13 -16.24
CA ARG A 20 -13.05 -21.49 -17.51
C ARG A 20 -11.93 -22.19 -18.24
N LYS A 21 -11.24 -23.15 -17.58
CA LYS A 21 -10.13 -23.94 -18.15
C LYS A 21 -9.04 -23.05 -18.80
N GLU A 22 -8.77 -21.91 -18.19
CA GLU A 22 -7.88 -20.90 -18.74
C GLU A 22 -6.42 -21.37 -18.81
N PHE A 23 -6.04 -22.37 -18.01
CA PHE A 23 -4.68 -22.93 -17.98
C PHE A 23 -4.49 -24.15 -18.90
N SER A 24 -5.51 -24.54 -19.67
CA SER A 24 -5.51 -25.73 -20.54
C SER A 24 -5.33 -25.39 -22.02
N GLY A 25 -4.29 -24.67 -22.40
CA GLY A 25 -4.03 -24.38 -23.80
C GLY A 25 -2.66 -23.72 -24.02
N GLU A 26 -1.88 -24.29 -24.92
CA GLU A 26 -0.63 -23.69 -25.35
C GLU A 26 -0.90 -22.42 -26.17
N GLY A 27 -0.17 -21.33 -25.88
CA GLY A 27 -0.13 -20.12 -26.70
C GLY A 27 -1.27 -19.11 -26.49
N LYS A 28 -2.10 -19.26 -25.46
CA LYS A 28 -3.18 -18.32 -25.17
C LYS A 28 -2.65 -17.11 -24.39
N LYS A 29 -2.64 -15.95 -25.02
CA LYS A 29 -2.34 -14.69 -24.33
C LYS A 29 -3.51 -14.31 -23.43
N TRP A 30 -3.23 -14.00 -22.15
CA TRP A 30 -4.23 -13.57 -21.18
C TRP A 30 -4.69 -12.14 -21.47
N THR A 31 -5.96 -11.83 -21.21
CA THR A 31 -6.49 -10.47 -21.41
C THR A 31 -5.77 -9.43 -20.57
N TYR A 32 -5.27 -9.80 -19.38
CA TYR A 32 -4.47 -8.90 -18.54
C TYR A 32 -3.02 -8.69 -19.02
N GLU A 33 -2.56 -9.43 -20.04
CA GLU A 33 -1.25 -9.27 -20.69
C GLU A 33 -1.30 -8.40 -21.95
N GLU A 34 -2.46 -7.86 -22.30
CA GLU A 34 -2.62 -7.03 -23.51
C GLU A 34 -1.95 -5.67 -23.42
N GLY A 35 -1.41 -5.28 -22.27
CA GLY A 35 -0.73 -4.01 -22.04
C GLY A 35 -1.67 -2.81 -21.95
N THR A 36 -2.97 -3.01 -22.07
CA THR A 36 -4.00 -1.97 -21.94
C THR A 36 -5.25 -2.52 -21.29
N ARG A 37 -5.90 -1.70 -20.45
CA ARG A 37 -7.23 -2.01 -19.93
C ARG A 37 -8.04 -0.73 -19.76
N ASP A 38 -9.27 -0.75 -20.23
CA ASP A 38 -10.24 0.34 -20.14
C ASP A 38 -11.54 -0.18 -19.57
N GLY A 39 -12.08 0.46 -18.55
CA GLY A 39 -13.33 0.01 -17.94
C GLY A 39 -13.78 0.89 -16.80
N MET A 40 -14.97 0.57 -16.31
CA MET A 40 -15.62 1.29 -15.21
C MET A 40 -15.37 0.57 -13.88
N LEU A 41 -15.00 1.33 -12.86
CA LEU A 41 -14.84 0.85 -11.49
C LEU A 41 -15.59 1.80 -10.54
N MET A 42 -16.13 1.22 -9.47
CA MET A 42 -16.68 2.00 -8.37
C MET A 42 -15.51 2.55 -7.54
N LYS A 43 -15.40 3.88 -7.47
CA LYS A 43 -14.36 4.59 -6.74
C LYS A 43 -14.96 5.42 -5.63
N ARG A 44 -14.37 5.29 -4.43
CA ARG A 44 -14.76 6.11 -3.27
C ARG A 44 -14.45 7.58 -3.52
N GLY A 45 -15.45 8.44 -3.33
CA GLY A 45 -15.28 9.89 -3.32
C GLY A 45 -14.53 10.35 -2.07
N ARG A 46 -13.69 11.36 -2.23
CA ARG A 46 -12.90 11.93 -1.12
C ARG A 46 -13.77 12.63 -0.07
N ASP A 47 -14.70 13.45 -0.53
CA ASP A 47 -15.37 14.42 0.34
C ASP A 47 -16.61 13.84 1.04
N ASN A 48 -17.37 12.98 0.35
CA ASN A 48 -18.60 12.40 0.87
C ASN A 48 -18.51 10.90 1.18
N GLY A 49 -17.40 10.26 0.84
CA GLY A 49 -17.20 8.83 1.06
C GLY A 49 -18.07 7.90 0.23
N GLN A 50 -18.85 8.42 -0.71
CA GLN A 50 -19.69 7.61 -1.59
C GLN A 50 -18.86 6.97 -2.71
N PHE A 51 -19.24 5.76 -3.10
CA PHE A 51 -18.68 5.11 -4.28
C PHE A 51 -19.42 5.57 -5.53
N LEU A 52 -18.66 6.05 -6.49
CA LEU A 52 -19.18 6.55 -7.76
C LEU A 52 -18.46 5.85 -8.91
N ASN A 53 -19.22 5.57 -9.97
CA ASN A 53 -18.69 4.95 -11.16
C ASN A 53 -17.70 5.88 -11.87
N ARG A 54 -16.49 5.38 -12.15
CA ARG A 54 -15.41 6.14 -12.78
C ARG A 54 -14.76 5.28 -13.85
N ARG A 55 -14.41 5.90 -14.98
CA ARG A 55 -13.62 5.24 -16.02
C ARG A 55 -12.15 5.22 -15.63
N PHE A 56 -11.55 4.05 -15.74
CA PHE A 56 -10.12 3.82 -15.56
C PHE A 56 -9.50 3.35 -16.86
N VAL A 57 -8.31 3.87 -17.18
CA VAL A 57 -7.54 3.48 -18.36
C VAL A 57 -6.11 3.18 -17.93
N LEU A 58 -5.70 1.94 -18.15
CA LEU A 58 -4.35 1.44 -17.88
C LEU A 58 -3.61 1.31 -19.21
N SER A 59 -2.38 1.83 -19.28
CA SER A 59 -1.55 1.76 -20.48
C SER A 59 -0.11 1.39 -20.13
N GLU A 60 0.35 0.26 -20.66
CA GLU A 60 1.76 -0.15 -20.58
C GLU A 60 2.66 0.82 -21.34
N ARG A 61 2.24 1.23 -22.54
CA ARG A 61 2.99 2.17 -23.38
C ARG A 61 3.28 3.48 -22.67
N GLU A 62 2.29 4.01 -21.95
CA GLU A 62 2.44 5.27 -21.20
C GLU A 62 2.98 5.03 -19.78
N GLY A 63 2.93 3.81 -19.28
CA GLY A 63 3.28 3.47 -17.90
C GLY A 63 2.34 4.08 -16.87
N THR A 64 1.06 4.28 -17.22
CA THR A 64 0.12 5.03 -16.41
C THR A 64 -1.20 4.31 -16.19
N LEU A 65 -1.78 4.58 -15.02
CA LEU A 65 -3.19 4.36 -14.72
C LEU A 65 -3.86 5.73 -14.62
N LYS A 66 -4.84 5.98 -15.48
CA LYS A 66 -5.64 7.22 -15.49
C LYS A 66 -7.03 6.94 -15.00
N TYR A 67 -7.68 7.90 -14.32
CA TYR A 67 -9.11 7.83 -14.13
C TYR A 67 -9.81 9.13 -14.49
N PHE A 68 -11.05 9.00 -14.92
CA PHE A 68 -11.91 10.08 -15.42
C PHE A 68 -13.19 10.15 -14.59
N THR A 69 -13.73 11.34 -14.42
CA THR A 69 -14.97 11.55 -13.65
C THR A 69 -16.22 11.04 -14.38
N LYS A 70 -16.16 10.99 -15.71
CA LYS A 70 -17.23 10.48 -16.58
C LYS A 70 -16.61 9.64 -17.70
N TYR A 71 -17.44 8.80 -18.32
CA TYR A 71 -17.01 7.94 -19.42
C TYR A 71 -16.46 8.74 -20.63
N ASP A 72 -17.11 9.86 -20.94
CA ASP A 72 -16.81 10.73 -22.08
C ASP A 72 -15.89 11.93 -21.74
N ALA A 73 -15.39 12.01 -20.53
CA ALA A 73 -14.48 13.08 -20.13
C ALA A 73 -13.19 13.03 -20.97
N LYS A 74 -12.78 14.18 -21.50
CA LYS A 74 -11.58 14.30 -22.35
C LYS A 74 -10.29 14.28 -21.51
N GLU A 75 -10.34 14.93 -20.35
CA GLU A 75 -9.17 15.05 -19.47
C GLU A 75 -9.28 14.11 -18.27
N PRO A 76 -8.18 13.43 -17.93
CA PRO A 76 -8.16 12.59 -16.74
C PRO A 76 -8.18 13.44 -15.46
N LYS A 77 -8.91 12.97 -14.45
CA LYS A 77 -8.89 13.55 -13.10
C LYS A 77 -7.57 13.30 -12.38
N ALA A 78 -6.93 12.17 -12.67
CA ALA A 78 -5.59 11.86 -12.20
C ALA A 78 -4.86 10.95 -13.18
N VAL A 79 -3.54 11.12 -13.22
CA VAL A 79 -2.58 10.28 -13.93
C VAL A 79 -1.61 9.72 -12.90
N ILE A 80 -1.52 8.41 -12.83
CA ILE A 80 -0.74 7.68 -11.81
C ILE A 80 0.30 6.84 -12.54
N LYS A 81 1.57 6.97 -12.15
CA LYS A 81 2.63 6.12 -12.66
C LYS A 81 2.51 4.72 -12.09
N VAL A 82 2.51 3.71 -12.95
CA VAL A 82 2.32 2.30 -12.55
C VAL A 82 3.46 1.80 -11.65
N ASP A 83 4.67 2.27 -11.86
CA ASP A 83 5.84 1.93 -11.04
C ASP A 83 5.71 2.40 -9.57
N SER A 84 4.91 3.44 -9.33
CA SER A 84 4.66 3.95 -7.98
C SER A 84 3.48 3.28 -7.27
N ILE A 85 2.73 2.40 -7.95
CA ILE A 85 1.52 1.78 -7.41
C ILE A 85 1.87 0.61 -6.49
N ASN A 86 1.22 0.60 -5.32
CA ASN A 86 0.96 -0.62 -4.56
C ASN A 86 -0.54 -0.92 -4.59
N ALA A 87 -0.93 -2.11 -5.00
CA ALA A 87 -2.31 -2.55 -5.01
C ALA A 87 -2.51 -3.72 -4.05
N ALA A 88 -3.52 -3.64 -3.20
CA ALA A 88 -3.85 -4.68 -2.22
C ALA A 88 -5.36 -4.82 -2.08
N PHE A 89 -5.84 -6.06 -2.05
CA PHE A 89 -7.25 -6.32 -1.74
C PHE A 89 -7.54 -6.04 -0.27
N GLN A 90 -8.58 -5.24 -0.01
CA GLN A 90 -8.99 -4.77 1.31
C GLN A 90 -10.52 -4.90 1.47
N PRO A 91 -11.08 -6.12 1.40
CA PRO A 91 -12.54 -6.31 1.38
C PRO A 91 -13.20 -5.82 2.67
N GLU A 92 -12.62 -6.07 3.82
CA GLU A 92 -13.17 -5.67 5.11
C GLU A 92 -13.11 -4.15 5.31
N LYS A 93 -11.98 -3.53 4.99
CA LYS A 93 -11.78 -2.08 5.09
C LYS A 93 -12.74 -1.32 4.17
N ILE A 94 -12.90 -1.79 2.93
CA ILE A 94 -13.73 -1.14 1.91
C ILE A 94 -15.21 -1.49 2.10
N GLY A 95 -15.51 -2.61 2.77
CA GLY A 95 -16.88 -3.10 2.96
C GLY A 95 -17.47 -3.74 1.70
N ASN A 96 -16.61 -4.30 0.84
CA ASN A 96 -17.01 -5.00 -0.37
C ASN A 96 -16.05 -6.18 -0.60
N PRO A 97 -16.53 -7.42 -0.90
CA PRO A 97 -15.68 -8.58 -1.10
C PRO A 97 -14.67 -8.42 -2.24
N ASN A 98 -14.94 -7.54 -3.19
CA ASN A 98 -14.09 -7.21 -4.33
C ASN A 98 -13.34 -5.89 -4.15
N GLY A 99 -13.18 -5.43 -2.92
CA GLY A 99 -12.52 -4.17 -2.59
C GLY A 99 -11.02 -4.20 -2.85
N LEU A 100 -10.53 -3.23 -3.61
CA LEU A 100 -9.12 -3.04 -3.96
C LEU A 100 -8.65 -1.65 -3.55
N GLN A 101 -7.57 -1.59 -2.79
CA GLN A 101 -6.88 -0.34 -2.47
C GLN A 101 -5.68 -0.17 -3.40
N ILE A 102 -5.59 0.99 -4.03
CA ILE A 102 -4.41 1.45 -4.78
C ILE A 102 -3.75 2.57 -3.99
N THR A 103 -2.50 2.36 -3.61
CA THR A 103 -1.66 3.34 -2.95
C THR A 103 -0.56 3.80 -3.89
N TYR A 104 -0.33 5.09 -4.01
CA TYR A 104 0.66 5.65 -4.92
C TYR A 104 1.28 6.93 -4.36
N LEU A 105 2.42 7.33 -4.93
CA LEU A 105 3.08 8.59 -4.61
C LEU A 105 2.71 9.68 -5.62
N LYS A 106 2.37 10.85 -5.13
CA LYS A 106 2.23 12.06 -5.91
C LYS A 106 2.81 13.23 -5.13
N ASP A 107 3.75 13.95 -5.76
CA ASP A 107 4.44 15.08 -5.14
C ASP A 107 5.03 14.71 -3.77
N TYR A 108 5.70 13.54 -3.70
CA TYR A 108 6.28 12.94 -2.50
C TYR A 108 5.29 12.65 -1.36
N SER A 109 4.00 12.64 -1.64
CA SER A 109 2.95 12.33 -0.67
C SER A 109 2.20 11.06 -1.05
N THR A 110 1.94 10.21 -0.07
CA THR A 110 1.16 8.99 -0.26
C THR A 110 -0.33 9.31 -0.42
N ARG A 111 -0.92 8.73 -1.43
CA ARG A 111 -2.35 8.82 -1.73
C ARG A 111 -2.96 7.43 -1.90
N ASN A 112 -4.25 7.33 -1.58
CA ASN A 112 -5.03 6.10 -1.71
C ASN A 112 -6.25 6.31 -2.59
N ILE A 113 -6.55 5.29 -3.39
CA ILE A 113 -7.81 5.13 -4.10
C ILE A 113 -8.42 3.82 -3.63
N PHE A 114 -9.69 3.85 -3.27
CA PHE A 114 -10.46 2.67 -2.86
C PHE A 114 -11.48 2.35 -3.94
N LEU A 115 -11.41 1.13 -4.44
CA LEU A 115 -12.14 0.66 -5.61
C LEU A 115 -12.87 -0.64 -5.31
N TYR A 116 -13.94 -0.91 -6.05
CA TYR A 116 -14.47 -2.25 -6.23
C TYR A 116 -15.17 -2.38 -7.60
N HIS A 117 -15.41 -3.61 -7.99
CA HIS A 117 -16.27 -3.97 -9.10
C HIS A 117 -17.21 -5.07 -8.62
N ASP A 118 -18.48 -5.08 -9.07
CA ASP A 118 -19.45 -6.09 -8.65
C ASP A 118 -19.06 -7.50 -9.14
N ASN A 119 -18.36 -7.57 -10.26
CA ASN A 119 -17.81 -8.83 -10.78
C ASN A 119 -16.39 -9.05 -10.26
N GLY A 120 -16.19 -10.13 -9.47
CA GLY A 120 -14.88 -10.48 -8.92
C GLY A 120 -13.81 -10.79 -9.96
N LYS A 121 -14.19 -11.32 -11.14
CA LYS A 121 -13.25 -11.53 -12.23
C LYS A 121 -12.68 -10.21 -12.75
N GLU A 122 -13.53 -9.21 -12.94
CA GLU A 122 -13.11 -7.89 -13.42
C GLU A 122 -12.08 -7.22 -12.50
N ILE A 123 -12.33 -7.20 -11.19
CA ILE A 123 -11.38 -6.58 -10.25
C ILE A 123 -10.05 -7.35 -10.17
N VAL A 124 -10.09 -8.68 -10.26
CA VAL A 124 -8.88 -9.51 -10.32
C VAL A 124 -8.12 -9.29 -11.62
N ASP A 125 -8.80 -9.15 -12.75
CA ASP A 125 -8.16 -8.83 -14.04
C ASP A 125 -7.50 -7.43 -14.00
N TRP A 126 -8.11 -6.43 -13.39
CA TRP A 126 -7.47 -5.14 -13.14
C TRP A 126 -6.20 -5.26 -12.30
N PHE A 127 -6.27 -6.00 -11.20
CA PHE A 127 -5.12 -6.27 -10.34
C PHE A 127 -3.99 -6.96 -11.10
N ASN A 128 -4.31 -8.01 -11.85
CA ASN A 128 -3.33 -8.74 -12.66
C ASN A 128 -2.75 -7.89 -13.79
N SER A 129 -3.55 -7.04 -14.43
CA SER A 129 -3.07 -6.12 -15.46
C SER A 129 -2.05 -5.12 -14.91
N ILE A 130 -2.29 -4.57 -13.74
CA ILE A 130 -1.33 -3.69 -13.06
C ILE A 130 -0.02 -4.45 -12.78
N ARG A 131 -0.10 -5.67 -12.24
CA ARG A 131 1.07 -6.50 -11.93
C ARG A 131 1.86 -6.87 -13.19
N ALA A 132 1.17 -7.21 -14.27
CA ALA A 132 1.80 -7.55 -15.56
C ALA A 132 2.62 -6.37 -16.11
N ILE A 133 2.08 -5.17 -16.07
CA ILE A 133 2.79 -3.96 -16.49
C ILE A 133 3.98 -3.65 -15.57
N GLN A 134 3.80 -3.78 -14.26
CA GLN A 134 4.90 -3.61 -13.30
C GLN A 134 6.03 -4.61 -13.57
N LEU A 135 5.71 -5.87 -13.82
CA LEU A 135 6.71 -6.90 -14.15
C LEU A 135 7.43 -6.57 -15.45
N HIS A 136 6.71 -6.11 -16.48
CA HIS A 136 7.30 -5.67 -17.74
C HIS A 136 8.36 -4.58 -17.51
N TYR A 137 8.03 -3.53 -16.77
CA TYR A 137 8.98 -2.45 -16.47
C TYR A 137 10.17 -2.92 -15.63
N LEU A 138 9.95 -3.81 -14.66
CA LEU A 138 11.03 -4.39 -13.87
C LEU A 138 11.98 -5.24 -14.72
N LYS A 139 11.46 -6.03 -15.67
CA LYS A 139 12.28 -6.82 -16.60
C LYS A 139 13.13 -5.92 -17.52
N VAL A 140 12.57 -4.80 -17.96
CA VAL A 140 13.31 -3.82 -18.75
C VAL A 140 14.41 -3.14 -17.92
N ALA A 141 14.10 -2.79 -16.67
CA ALA A 141 15.05 -2.13 -15.77
C ALA A 141 16.16 -3.07 -15.26
N PHE A 142 15.84 -4.36 -15.11
CA PHE A 142 16.74 -5.39 -14.56
C PHE A 142 16.79 -6.62 -15.48
N PRO A 143 17.38 -6.51 -16.67
CA PRO A 143 17.33 -7.57 -17.68
C PRO A 143 18.04 -8.86 -17.29
N GLY A 144 18.93 -8.80 -16.29
CA GLY A 144 19.64 -9.98 -15.76
C GLY A 144 18.92 -10.67 -14.60
N ALA A 145 17.84 -10.09 -14.06
CA ALA A 145 17.10 -10.66 -12.95
C ALA A 145 16.08 -11.70 -13.41
N ASN A 146 15.91 -12.76 -12.66
CA ASN A 146 14.88 -13.77 -12.90
C ASN A 146 13.53 -13.36 -12.27
N ASP A 147 12.45 -14.02 -12.67
CA ASP A 147 11.10 -13.70 -12.19
C ASP A 147 10.98 -13.86 -10.66
N ALA A 148 11.67 -14.81 -10.04
CA ALA A 148 11.63 -15.00 -8.59
C ALA A 148 12.23 -13.82 -7.82
N GLU A 149 13.20 -13.11 -8.41
CA GLU A 149 13.78 -11.90 -7.83
C GLU A 149 12.89 -10.67 -8.04
N LEU A 150 12.12 -10.63 -9.13
CA LEU A 150 11.26 -9.50 -9.48
C LEU A 150 9.88 -9.57 -8.85
N MET A 151 9.29 -10.76 -8.72
CA MET A 151 7.93 -10.95 -8.18
C MET A 151 7.72 -10.32 -6.79
N PRO A 152 8.66 -10.37 -5.83
CA PRO A 152 8.50 -9.68 -4.55
C PRO A 152 8.45 -8.15 -4.63
N LYS A 153 8.86 -7.57 -5.76
CA LYS A 153 8.84 -6.12 -6.00
C LYS A 153 7.53 -5.61 -6.62
N LEU A 154 6.64 -6.52 -7.00
CA LEU A 154 5.30 -6.17 -7.48
C LEU A 154 4.40 -5.73 -6.33
N THR A 155 3.15 -5.38 -6.66
CA THR A 155 2.12 -5.07 -5.66
C THR A 155 2.01 -6.16 -4.59
N ARG A 156 1.90 -5.76 -3.34
CA ARG A 156 1.84 -6.65 -2.17
C ARG A 156 0.96 -6.09 -1.07
N ASN A 157 0.56 -6.96 -0.15
CA ASN A 157 -0.16 -6.53 1.04
C ASN A 157 0.74 -5.68 1.94
N PHE A 158 0.14 -4.77 2.72
CA PHE A 158 0.83 -4.14 3.83
C PHE A 158 1.29 -5.19 4.84
N LEU A 159 2.43 -4.94 5.46
CA LEU A 159 2.97 -5.84 6.48
C LEU A 159 2.08 -5.86 7.73
N LYS A 160 1.61 -4.68 8.13
CA LYS A 160 0.65 -4.50 9.22
C LYS A 160 -0.17 -3.24 9.02
N GLU A 161 -1.42 -3.29 9.46
CA GLU A 161 -2.32 -2.13 9.56
C GLU A 161 -3.03 -2.15 10.91
N GLY A 162 -3.37 -0.99 11.43
CA GLY A 162 -4.11 -0.87 12.68
C GLY A 162 -4.09 0.52 13.27
N TYR A 163 -4.82 0.68 14.36
CA TYR A 163 -4.83 1.92 15.13
C TYR A 163 -3.68 1.93 16.15
N MET A 164 -3.02 3.06 16.23
CA MET A 164 -2.16 3.48 17.35
C MET A 164 -2.44 4.95 17.65
N GLU A 165 -2.08 5.40 18.83
CA GLU A 165 -1.98 6.83 19.11
C GLU A 165 -0.54 7.31 18.88
N LYS A 166 -0.36 8.57 18.52
CA LYS A 166 0.95 9.20 18.35
C LYS A 166 0.94 10.65 18.83
N THR A 167 2.09 11.13 19.28
CA THR A 167 2.31 12.56 19.55
C THR A 167 2.71 13.32 18.29
N GLY A 168 2.68 14.65 18.36
CA GLY A 168 3.33 15.53 17.39
C GLY A 168 4.87 15.50 17.54
N PRO A 169 5.60 16.22 16.65
CA PRO A 169 7.07 16.20 16.64
C PRO A 169 7.71 16.78 17.90
N ARG A 170 7.04 17.66 18.60
CA ARG A 170 7.56 18.29 19.83
C ARG A 170 7.32 17.47 21.09
N HIS A 171 6.64 16.34 20.99
CA HIS A 171 6.24 15.44 22.10
C HIS A 171 5.44 16.12 23.24
N THR A 172 5.20 17.41 23.14
CA THR A 172 4.37 18.21 24.06
C THR A 172 2.88 18.21 23.68
N GLU A 173 2.60 17.76 22.45
CA GLU A 173 1.22 17.58 21.99
C GLU A 173 0.68 16.26 22.53
N GLY A 174 -0.61 16.23 22.87
CA GLY A 174 -1.27 15.00 23.32
C GLY A 174 -1.27 13.93 22.25
N PHE A 175 -1.35 12.68 22.72
CA PHE A 175 -1.50 11.55 21.84
C PHE A 175 -2.83 11.61 21.07
N LYS A 176 -2.79 11.34 19.77
CA LYS A 176 -3.95 11.32 18.88
C LYS A 176 -4.05 9.99 18.15
N LYS A 177 -5.22 9.38 18.20
CA LYS A 177 -5.52 8.13 17.49
C LYS A 177 -5.40 8.31 15.98
N ARG A 178 -4.69 7.40 15.33
CA ARG A 178 -4.47 7.37 13.89
C ARG A 178 -4.51 5.95 13.36
N TRP A 179 -4.92 5.81 12.12
CA TRP A 179 -4.77 4.57 11.38
C TRP A 179 -3.38 4.52 10.76
N PHE A 180 -2.68 3.40 10.95
CA PHE A 180 -1.33 3.17 10.43
C PHE A 180 -1.31 2.05 9.42
N THR A 181 -0.50 2.22 8.37
CA THR A 181 -0.16 1.18 7.41
C THR A 181 1.36 1.09 7.30
N LEU A 182 1.89 -0.11 7.45
CA LEU A 182 3.30 -0.40 7.32
C LEU A 182 3.56 -1.19 6.04
N ASP A 183 4.32 -0.62 5.14
CA ASP A 183 4.93 -1.36 4.02
C ASP A 183 6.39 -1.70 4.35
N HIS A 184 7.17 -2.14 3.35
CA HIS A 184 8.52 -2.64 3.59
C HIS A 184 9.52 -1.63 4.19
N ARG A 185 9.25 -0.31 4.10
CA ARG A 185 10.11 0.75 4.68
C ARG A 185 9.35 1.96 5.18
N ARG A 186 8.06 2.07 4.92
CA ARG A 186 7.31 3.27 5.26
C ARG A 186 6.18 2.96 6.22
N LEU A 187 6.11 3.73 7.29
CA LEU A 187 4.99 3.80 8.19
C LEU A 187 4.18 5.04 7.87
N MET A 188 3.02 4.86 7.25
CA MET A 188 2.11 5.93 6.86
C MET A 188 0.98 6.03 7.87
N TYR A 189 0.49 7.22 8.16
CA TYR A 189 -0.64 7.38 9.07
C TYR A 189 -1.72 8.31 8.53
N TYR A 190 -2.96 8.01 8.93
CA TYR A 190 -4.18 8.61 8.44
C TYR A 190 -5.10 8.93 9.62
N LYS A 191 -6.06 9.82 9.44
CA LYS A 191 -7.14 10.03 10.41
C LYS A 191 -8.03 8.78 10.49
N ASP A 192 -8.42 8.25 9.33
CA ASP A 192 -9.30 7.11 9.18
C ASP A 192 -8.74 6.10 8.16
N PRO A 193 -9.15 4.80 8.22
CA PRO A 193 -8.65 3.76 7.29
C PRO A 193 -8.91 4.05 5.81
N LEU A 194 -9.96 4.83 5.49
CA LEU A 194 -10.36 5.15 4.13
C LEU A 194 -9.97 6.57 3.69
N ASP A 195 -9.00 7.19 4.35
CA ASP A 195 -8.50 8.50 3.93
C ASP A 195 -7.71 8.40 2.61
N ALA A 196 -7.99 9.32 1.71
CA ALA A 196 -7.30 9.42 0.43
C ALA A 196 -5.88 9.99 0.54
N PHE A 197 -5.55 10.69 1.64
CA PHE A 197 -4.27 11.36 1.85
C PHE A 197 -3.66 10.94 3.17
N ALA A 198 -2.39 10.54 3.13
CA ALA A 198 -1.63 10.36 4.35
C ALA A 198 -1.42 11.70 5.05
N LYS A 199 -1.56 11.72 6.39
CA LYS A 199 -1.24 12.88 7.22
C LYS A 199 0.26 13.03 7.43
N GLY A 200 0.99 11.95 7.31
CA GLY A 200 2.43 11.91 7.39
C GLY A 200 2.94 10.49 7.27
N GLU A 201 4.25 10.40 7.21
CA GLU A 201 4.98 9.16 6.97
C GLU A 201 6.28 9.17 7.76
N ALA A 202 6.75 7.98 8.15
CA ALA A 202 8.08 7.77 8.70
C ALA A 202 8.79 6.71 7.87
N PHE A 203 10.02 6.99 7.46
CA PHE A 203 10.88 5.99 6.82
C PHE A 203 11.56 5.15 7.88
N LEU A 204 11.61 3.83 7.70
CA LEU A 204 12.28 2.89 8.58
C LEU A 204 13.48 2.27 7.84
N GLY A 205 14.67 2.79 8.12
CA GLY A 205 15.93 2.30 7.59
C GLY A 205 16.48 1.11 8.37
N HIS A 206 17.75 0.80 8.12
CA HIS A 206 18.45 -0.29 8.78
C HIS A 206 19.02 0.13 10.14
N GLN A 207 19.10 -0.80 11.08
CA GLN A 207 19.61 -0.57 12.43
C GLN A 207 21.02 0.04 12.46
N ASP A 208 21.90 -0.36 11.53
CA ASP A 208 23.27 0.18 11.45
C ASP A 208 23.31 1.66 11.03
N HIS A 209 22.19 2.20 10.59
CA HIS A 209 22.02 3.60 10.19
C HIS A 209 21.26 4.44 11.23
N GLY A 210 21.16 3.97 12.47
CA GLY A 210 20.55 4.70 13.57
C GLY A 210 19.05 4.57 13.70
N TYR A 211 18.47 3.52 13.12
CA TYR A 211 17.05 3.18 13.29
C TYR A 211 16.88 2.12 14.35
N SER A 212 15.93 2.32 15.26
CA SER A 212 15.56 1.33 16.27
C SER A 212 14.11 1.44 16.67
N ALA A 213 13.55 0.34 17.16
CA ALA A 213 12.21 0.31 17.75
C ALA A 213 12.28 -0.44 19.10
N SER A 214 11.74 0.16 20.14
CA SER A 214 11.75 -0.41 21.50
C SER A 214 10.43 -0.21 22.21
N PRO A 215 10.08 -1.10 23.16
CA PRO A 215 8.91 -0.91 23.99
C PRO A 215 9.12 0.24 24.97
N GLY A 216 8.00 0.87 25.36
CA GLY A 216 7.99 1.97 26.31
C GLY A 216 8.15 3.35 25.66
N LEU A 217 8.04 4.36 26.52
CA LEU A 217 8.16 5.78 26.18
C LEU A 217 9.29 6.40 27.00
N PRO A 218 9.91 7.49 26.53
CA PRO A 218 10.90 8.23 27.32
C PRO A 218 10.34 8.67 28.67
N ALA A 219 11.21 8.74 29.68
CA ALA A 219 10.83 9.20 31.02
C ALA A 219 10.20 10.61 30.96
N GLY A 220 9.15 10.80 31.72
CA GLY A 220 8.39 12.07 31.73
C GLY A 220 7.37 12.23 30.60
N THR A 221 7.22 11.26 29.73
CA THR A 221 6.14 11.29 28.73
C THR A 221 4.79 11.01 29.39
N HIS A 222 3.83 11.91 29.18
CA HIS A 222 2.48 11.77 29.69
C HIS A 222 1.54 11.24 28.63
N CYS A 223 0.95 10.06 28.88
CA CYS A 223 -0.14 9.52 28.08
C CYS A 223 -1.45 10.19 28.54
N ASN A 224 -2.09 10.90 27.63
CA ASN A 224 -3.37 11.59 27.90
C ASN A 224 -4.59 10.78 27.52
N GLY A 225 -4.40 9.56 27.02
CA GLY A 225 -5.44 8.64 26.60
C GLY A 225 -5.50 7.36 27.44
N ALA A 226 -6.45 6.48 27.10
CA ALA A 226 -6.60 5.19 27.73
C ALA A 226 -5.50 4.19 27.33
N TRP A 227 -4.77 4.46 26.27
CA TRP A 227 -3.75 3.57 25.71
C TRP A 227 -2.39 3.86 26.32
N GLN A 228 -1.77 2.81 26.90
CA GLN A 228 -0.56 2.96 27.71
C GLN A 228 0.62 2.09 27.28
N HIS A 229 0.40 1.21 26.31
CA HIS A 229 1.46 0.33 25.82
C HIS A 229 2.32 1.05 24.80
N GLY A 230 3.38 1.70 25.27
CA GLY A 230 4.22 2.60 24.51
C GLY A 230 5.18 1.89 23.55
N ILE A 231 5.46 2.55 22.44
CA ILE A 231 6.53 2.21 21.49
C ILE A 231 7.30 3.49 21.16
N THR A 232 8.61 3.40 21.19
CA THR A 232 9.51 4.45 20.70
C THR A 232 10.25 3.96 19.48
N ILE A 233 10.10 4.68 18.36
CA ILE A 233 10.92 4.50 17.16
C ILE A 233 11.92 5.65 17.10
N VAL A 234 13.22 5.31 17.02
CA VAL A 234 14.29 6.28 16.83
C VAL A 234 14.71 6.25 15.36
N THR A 235 14.82 7.42 14.76
CA THR A 235 15.40 7.64 13.44
C THR A 235 16.55 8.63 13.55
N PRO A 236 17.42 8.76 12.54
CA PRO A 236 18.49 9.76 12.57
C PRO A 236 18.03 11.22 12.80
N GLU A 237 16.79 11.53 12.36
CA GLU A 237 16.26 12.89 12.45
C GLU A 237 15.52 13.15 13.76
N ARG A 238 14.79 12.16 14.26
CA ARG A 238 13.95 12.31 15.47
C ARG A 238 13.43 10.98 16.01
N SER A 239 12.83 11.04 17.19
CA SER A 239 12.05 9.94 17.75
C SER A 239 10.56 10.12 17.47
N PHE A 240 9.87 8.98 17.27
CA PHE A 240 8.42 8.89 17.16
C PHE A 240 7.89 8.09 18.34
N LEU A 241 6.85 8.63 18.99
CA LEU A 241 6.23 8.01 20.16
C LEU A 241 4.83 7.55 19.82
N PHE A 242 4.55 6.28 20.14
CA PHE A 242 3.25 5.65 19.90
C PHE A 242 2.73 4.98 21.18
N THR A 243 1.42 4.83 21.27
CA THR A 243 0.77 3.97 22.27
C THR A 243 -0.20 3.02 21.58
N CYS A 244 -0.25 1.79 22.08
CA CYS A 244 -1.17 0.74 21.65
C CYS A 244 -2.22 0.49 22.74
N GLU A 245 -3.39 -0.01 22.32
CA GLU A 245 -4.49 -0.31 23.22
C GLU A 245 -4.17 -1.47 24.15
N THR A 246 -3.51 -2.51 23.62
CA THR A 246 -3.15 -3.72 24.33
C THR A 246 -1.67 -4.04 24.20
N GLU A 247 -1.15 -4.83 25.15
CA GLU A 247 0.21 -5.35 25.09
C GLU A 247 0.43 -6.25 23.87
N VAL A 248 -0.58 -7.04 23.51
CA VAL A 248 -0.52 -7.91 22.32
C VAL A 248 -0.31 -7.09 21.04
N GLU A 249 -1.03 -6.00 20.89
CA GLU A 249 -0.86 -5.06 19.76
C GLU A 249 0.52 -4.40 19.78
N GLN A 250 0.99 -3.97 20.95
CA GLN A 250 2.33 -3.40 21.12
C GLN A 250 3.40 -4.39 20.65
N GLN A 251 3.35 -5.64 21.11
CA GLN A 251 4.33 -6.65 20.76
C GLN A 251 4.30 -7.00 19.26
N ASP A 252 3.12 -7.05 18.66
CA ASP A 252 2.95 -7.33 17.24
C ASP A 252 3.50 -6.18 16.37
N TRP A 253 3.22 -4.92 16.71
CA TRP A 253 3.82 -3.76 16.05
C TRP A 253 5.35 -3.73 16.19
N LEU A 254 5.86 -3.97 17.39
CA LEU A 254 7.31 -4.03 17.66
C LEU A 254 7.99 -5.10 16.82
N LYS A 255 7.40 -6.29 16.73
CA LYS A 255 7.92 -7.36 15.89
C LYS A 255 8.04 -6.90 14.43
N HIS A 256 7.00 -6.31 13.87
CA HIS A 256 7.02 -5.84 12.48
C HIS A 256 8.02 -4.71 12.25
N PHE A 257 8.15 -3.77 13.18
CA PHE A 257 9.15 -2.70 13.09
C PHE A 257 10.57 -3.25 13.13
N ASN A 258 10.87 -4.15 14.05
CA ASN A 258 12.19 -4.76 14.17
C ASN A 258 12.52 -5.66 12.98
N ASP A 259 11.54 -6.39 12.44
CA ASP A 259 11.70 -7.17 11.20
C ASP A 259 12.12 -6.27 10.04
N VAL A 260 11.46 -5.13 9.85
CA VAL A 260 11.81 -4.14 8.81
C VAL A 260 13.21 -3.56 9.03
N ILE A 261 13.51 -3.12 10.24
CA ILE A 261 14.78 -2.46 10.60
C ILE A 261 15.98 -3.43 10.48
N SER A 262 15.76 -4.72 10.63
CA SER A 262 16.79 -5.75 10.48
C SER A 262 17.18 -6.08 9.04
N ILE A 263 16.35 -5.69 8.06
CA ILE A 263 16.58 -6.00 6.63
C ILE A 263 17.52 -4.96 6.02
N GLN A 264 18.57 -5.43 5.36
CA GLN A 264 19.49 -4.56 4.63
C GLN A 264 18.78 -3.74 3.55
N MET A 265 19.16 -2.48 3.42
CA MET A 265 18.56 -1.57 2.44
C MET A 265 19.14 -1.81 1.04
N SER A 266 18.28 -1.78 0.04
CA SER A 266 18.66 -1.75 -1.36
C SER A 266 19.14 -0.35 -1.79
N PRO A 267 19.87 -0.21 -2.91
CA PRO A 267 20.25 1.10 -3.43
C PRO A 267 19.05 2.04 -3.67
N GLN A 268 17.90 1.50 -4.10
CA GLN A 268 16.68 2.26 -4.32
C GLN A 268 16.09 2.77 -3.00
N GLU A 269 16.19 1.98 -1.92
CA GLU A 269 15.73 2.37 -0.59
C GLU A 269 16.61 3.48 0.03
N TYR A 270 17.91 3.50 -0.24
CA TYR A 270 18.77 4.63 0.13
C TYR A 270 18.36 5.93 -0.56
N SER A 271 18.00 5.86 -1.85
CA SER A 271 17.47 7.03 -2.57
C SER A 271 16.15 7.52 -1.97
N MET A 272 15.29 6.60 -1.57
CA MET A 272 14.02 6.91 -0.88
C MET A 272 14.28 7.55 0.48
N GLU A 273 15.20 7.00 1.28
CA GLU A 273 15.60 7.57 2.57
C GLU A 273 16.07 9.04 2.42
N ALA A 274 16.93 9.30 1.43
CA ALA A 274 17.42 10.64 1.15
C ALA A 274 16.28 11.64 0.85
N MET A 275 15.26 11.21 0.10
CA MET A 275 14.08 12.05 -0.16
C MET A 275 13.28 12.36 1.12
N PHE A 276 13.20 11.42 2.06
CA PHE A 276 12.53 11.65 3.34
C PHE A 276 13.28 12.63 4.24
N ARG A 277 14.61 12.61 4.23
CA ARG A 277 15.44 13.56 4.99
C ARG A 277 15.25 15.01 4.55
N HIS A 278 14.97 15.24 3.27
CA HIS A 278 14.74 16.60 2.76
C HIS A 278 13.32 17.12 3.00
N LYS A 279 12.41 16.30 3.54
CA LYS A 279 11.02 16.70 3.85
C LYS A 279 10.83 17.35 5.22
N HIS A 280 11.87 17.35 6.06
CA HIS A 280 11.77 17.78 7.48
C HIS A 280 12.63 19.01 7.78
#